data_3b3ea227a868ca073808be1ebe21ab4f
#
_entry.id   3b3ea227a868ca073808be1ebe21ab4f
#
_cell.length_a   1.000
_cell.length_b   1.000
_cell.length_c   1.000
_cell.angle_alpha   90.00
_cell.angle_beta   90.00
_cell.angle_gamma   90.00
#
_symmetry.space_group_name_H-M   'P 1'
#
loop_
_entity.id
_entity.type
_entity.pdbx_description
1 polymer ?
#
loop_
_entity_poly.entity_id
_entity_poly.type
_entity_poly.pdbx_seq_one_letter_code
_entity_poly.pdbx_strand_id
1 'polypeptide(L)'
;IFDMDWHDRDWTGWTWDKTVIPEPEKLIKFMHDNKLRVALNLHPADGVDNDEEFFSDMTRDLGLPASTKNIPWNLEDSTFYKVMFKDILRKREAQGVDFWWLDWQQHLLSKNVKGLGETFWHNHVFYNDMRVNRPDRRPVIFHRWGGLGSHRYPLGFSGDSFTTFGTLAFQPCFTATASNVCFGYWGHDLGGHQQFL
;
A
#
# COMPACT_ATOMS: atom_id res chain seq x y z
N ILE A 1 5.75 8.91 6.19
CA ILE A 1 5.11 8.25 5.04
C ILE A 1 5.63 8.95 3.80
N PHE A 2 6.07 8.17 2.81
CA PHE A 2 6.43 8.65 1.49
C PHE A 2 5.30 8.31 0.52
N ASP A 3 4.80 9.32 -0.16
CA ASP A 3 3.80 9.15 -1.21
C ASP A 3 4.44 8.61 -2.50
N MET A 4 3.68 8.43 -3.56
CA MET A 4 4.09 7.74 -4.78
C MET A 4 5.42 8.23 -5.40
N ASP A 5 5.82 9.46 -5.17
CA ASP A 5 7.11 10.02 -5.64
C ASP A 5 8.38 9.34 -5.06
N TRP A 6 8.23 8.30 -4.21
CA TRP A 6 9.37 7.52 -3.77
C TRP A 6 9.95 6.62 -4.87
N HIS A 7 9.12 6.25 -5.87
CA HIS A 7 9.51 5.40 -6.99
C HIS A 7 9.65 6.20 -8.29
N ASP A 8 10.39 5.68 -9.24
CA ASP A 8 10.80 6.35 -10.49
C ASP A 8 9.77 6.27 -11.62
N ARG A 9 8.57 5.81 -11.35
CA ARG A 9 7.47 5.70 -12.32
C ARG A 9 6.31 6.59 -11.92
N ASP A 10 5.41 6.85 -12.86
CA ASP A 10 4.28 7.76 -12.66
C ASP A 10 3.33 7.26 -11.55
N TRP A 11 2.58 6.20 -11.82
CA TRP A 11 1.48 5.78 -10.95
C TRP A 11 1.79 4.52 -10.14
N THR A 12 2.25 3.46 -10.80
CA THR A 12 2.67 2.21 -10.16
C THR A 12 4.18 2.04 -10.31
N GLY A 13 4.90 1.86 -9.21
CA GLY A 13 6.33 1.64 -9.26
C GLY A 13 6.87 0.93 -8.02
N TRP A 14 8.02 0.28 -8.17
CA TRP A 14 8.65 -0.56 -7.16
C TRP A 14 10.14 -0.24 -6.97
N THR A 15 10.70 0.59 -7.82
CA THR A 15 12.11 0.99 -7.84
C THR A 15 12.26 2.40 -7.25
N TRP A 16 13.23 2.60 -6.36
CA TRP A 16 13.50 3.92 -5.79
C TRP A 16 13.83 4.96 -6.87
N ASP A 17 13.14 6.09 -6.87
CA ASP A 17 13.58 7.25 -7.61
C ASP A 17 14.80 7.88 -6.93
N LYS A 18 15.98 7.56 -7.45
CA LYS A 18 17.25 8.09 -6.92
C LYS A 18 17.50 9.56 -7.27
N THR A 19 16.67 10.16 -8.12
CA THR A 19 16.73 11.61 -8.37
C THR A 19 16.07 12.38 -7.23
N VAL A 20 15.04 11.81 -6.61
CA VAL A 20 14.33 12.36 -5.45
C VAL A 20 14.94 11.87 -4.14
N ILE A 21 15.23 10.57 -4.04
CA ILE A 21 15.80 9.92 -2.87
C ILE A 21 17.10 9.20 -3.25
N PRO A 22 18.23 9.92 -3.34
CA PRO A 22 19.50 9.34 -3.82
C PRO A 22 20.02 8.18 -2.96
N GLU A 23 19.81 8.23 -1.66
CA GLU A 23 20.32 7.26 -0.67
C GLU A 23 19.21 6.79 0.28
N PRO A 24 18.29 5.93 -0.19
CA PRO A 24 17.10 5.54 0.58
C PRO A 24 17.44 4.96 1.96
N GLU A 25 18.43 4.08 2.04
CA GLU A 25 18.82 3.43 3.30
C GLU A 25 19.38 4.42 4.31
N LYS A 26 20.11 5.46 3.87
CA LYS A 26 20.57 6.52 4.76
C LYS A 26 19.41 7.38 5.28
N LEU A 27 18.46 7.69 4.40
CA LEU A 27 17.26 8.44 4.78
C LEU A 27 16.42 7.64 5.78
N ILE A 28 16.18 6.37 5.52
CA ILE A 28 15.43 5.49 6.44
C ILE A 28 16.15 5.37 7.79
N LYS A 29 17.48 5.20 7.76
CA LYS A 29 18.28 5.17 9.00
C LYS A 29 18.14 6.47 9.79
N PHE A 30 18.22 7.63 9.13
CA PHE A 30 18.00 8.93 9.78
C PHE A 30 16.61 8.99 10.44
N MET A 31 15.55 8.53 9.74
CA MET A 31 14.21 8.48 10.33
C MET A 31 14.17 7.57 11.57
N HIS A 32 14.77 6.40 11.51
CA HIS A 32 14.81 5.46 12.63
C HIS A 32 15.62 6.01 13.83
N ASP A 33 16.73 6.68 13.58
CA ASP A 33 17.53 7.32 14.62
C ASP A 33 16.71 8.41 15.34
N ASN A 34 15.79 9.06 14.63
CA ASN A 34 14.84 10.02 15.17
C ASN A 34 13.53 9.40 15.69
N LYS A 35 13.49 8.07 15.88
CA LYS A 35 12.34 7.32 16.41
C LYS A 35 11.09 7.36 15.50
N LEU A 36 11.26 7.67 14.24
CA LEU A 36 10.19 7.63 13.25
C LEU A 36 10.11 6.24 12.58
N ARG A 37 8.94 5.88 12.11
CA ARG A 37 8.72 4.71 11.27
C ARG A 37 8.50 5.14 9.83
N VAL A 38 8.85 4.28 8.89
CA VAL A 38 8.78 4.57 7.46
C VAL A 38 7.75 3.69 6.78
N ALA A 39 6.83 4.31 6.06
CA ALA A 39 5.91 3.64 5.16
C ALA A 39 6.06 4.18 3.74
N LEU A 40 5.88 3.30 2.76
CA LEU A 40 5.82 3.64 1.35
C LEU A 40 4.42 3.43 0.81
N ASN A 41 3.98 4.38 -0.01
CA ASN A 41 2.73 4.30 -0.77
C ASN A 41 2.83 3.23 -1.87
N LEU A 42 1.75 2.51 -2.10
CA LEU A 42 1.63 1.52 -3.16
C LEU A 42 0.35 1.74 -3.96
N HIS A 43 0.50 1.87 -5.29
CA HIS A 43 -0.57 1.82 -6.28
C HIS A 43 -0.36 0.57 -7.16
N PRO A 44 -0.76 -0.61 -6.74
CA PRO A 44 -0.26 -1.86 -7.32
C PRO A 44 -0.97 -2.33 -8.59
N ALA A 45 -2.05 -1.66 -9.03
CA ALA A 45 -2.97 -2.22 -10.04
C ALA A 45 -2.33 -2.54 -11.40
N ASP A 46 -1.32 -1.78 -11.82
CA ASP A 46 -0.66 -1.99 -13.11
C ASP A 46 0.37 -3.14 -13.07
N GLY A 47 0.58 -3.73 -11.90
CA GLY A 47 1.48 -4.86 -11.75
C GLY A 47 2.95 -4.46 -11.65
N VAL A 48 3.83 -5.26 -12.25
CA VAL A 48 5.28 -5.04 -12.24
C VAL A 48 5.80 -5.06 -13.67
N ASP A 49 6.39 -3.96 -14.10
CA ASP A 49 6.92 -3.80 -15.44
C ASP A 49 8.40 -4.24 -15.56
N ASN A 50 8.84 -4.49 -16.77
CA ASN A 50 10.14 -5.09 -17.04
C ASN A 50 11.35 -4.17 -16.84
N ASP A 51 11.16 -2.91 -16.57
CA ASP A 51 12.18 -1.93 -16.18
C ASP A 51 12.35 -1.79 -14.65
N GLU A 52 11.53 -2.45 -13.87
CA GLU A 52 11.66 -2.48 -12.41
C GLU A 52 12.89 -3.25 -11.94
N GLU A 53 13.54 -2.76 -10.89
CA GLU A 53 14.80 -3.28 -10.35
C GLU A 53 14.80 -4.80 -10.11
N PHE A 54 13.69 -5.36 -9.63
CA PHE A 54 13.60 -6.77 -9.27
C PHE A 54 12.71 -7.60 -10.20
N PHE A 55 12.35 -7.06 -11.34
CA PHE A 55 11.50 -7.75 -12.32
C PHE A 55 12.06 -9.11 -12.77
N SER A 56 13.37 -9.18 -13.03
CA SER A 56 14.02 -10.41 -13.49
C SER A 56 13.97 -11.54 -12.44
N ASP A 57 14.12 -11.19 -11.17
CA ASP A 57 13.99 -12.16 -10.08
C ASP A 57 12.55 -12.69 -10.01
N MET A 58 11.57 -11.79 -10.06
CA MET A 58 10.16 -12.16 -10.02
C MET A 58 9.74 -12.97 -11.24
N THR A 59 10.19 -12.61 -12.44
CA THR A 59 9.93 -13.36 -13.69
C THR A 59 10.47 -14.79 -13.61
N ARG A 60 11.71 -14.95 -13.15
CA ARG A 60 12.34 -16.26 -12.93
C ARG A 60 11.56 -17.12 -11.94
N ASP A 61 11.19 -16.55 -10.79
CA ASP A 61 10.58 -17.29 -9.69
C ASP A 61 9.09 -17.63 -9.97
N LEU A 62 8.44 -16.86 -10.86
CA LEU A 62 7.13 -17.20 -11.42
C LEU A 62 7.20 -18.17 -12.61
N GLY A 63 8.39 -18.51 -13.11
CA GLY A 63 8.56 -19.37 -14.28
C GLY A 63 8.03 -18.75 -15.58
N LEU A 64 8.04 -17.43 -15.70
CA LEU A 64 7.53 -16.71 -16.86
C LEU A 64 8.59 -16.63 -17.97
N PRO A 65 8.17 -16.51 -19.24
CA PRO A 65 9.10 -16.32 -20.37
C PRO A 65 9.97 -15.06 -20.20
N ALA A 66 11.21 -15.12 -20.67
CA ALA A 66 12.11 -13.96 -20.66
C ALA A 66 11.59 -12.77 -21.52
N SER A 67 10.65 -13.02 -22.42
CA SER A 67 9.98 -12.01 -23.23
C SER A 67 8.85 -11.27 -22.49
N THR A 68 8.52 -11.66 -21.26
CA THR A 68 7.51 -10.98 -20.44
C THR A 68 7.86 -9.51 -20.28
N LYS A 69 6.87 -8.64 -20.43
CA LYS A 69 7.03 -7.19 -20.32
C LYS A 69 6.37 -6.60 -19.08
N ASN A 70 5.30 -7.24 -18.62
CA ASN A 70 4.56 -6.85 -17.43
C ASN A 70 4.06 -8.10 -16.72
N ILE A 71 4.09 -8.12 -15.41
CA ILE A 71 3.50 -9.14 -14.55
C ILE A 71 2.27 -8.53 -13.90
N PRO A 72 1.05 -8.92 -14.33
CA PRO A 72 -0.18 -8.34 -13.80
C PRO A 72 -0.34 -8.57 -12.31
N TRP A 73 -0.89 -7.59 -11.61
CA TRP A 73 -1.20 -7.71 -10.19
C TRP A 73 -2.28 -8.77 -9.92
N ASN A 74 -1.99 -9.71 -9.03
CA ASN A 74 -2.94 -10.78 -8.68
C ASN A 74 -2.67 -11.39 -7.30
N LEU A 75 -3.09 -10.73 -6.24
CA LEU A 75 -2.93 -11.26 -4.86
C LEU A 75 -3.85 -12.46 -4.54
N GLU A 76 -4.76 -12.84 -5.44
CA GLU A 76 -5.55 -14.06 -5.28
C GLU A 76 -4.78 -15.32 -5.67
N ASP A 77 -3.71 -15.18 -6.46
CA ASP A 77 -2.80 -16.27 -6.79
C ASP A 77 -1.73 -16.40 -5.71
N SER A 78 -1.72 -17.56 -5.06
CA SER A 78 -0.79 -17.81 -3.95
C SER A 78 0.69 -17.88 -4.39
N THR A 79 0.97 -18.19 -5.65
CA THR A 79 2.32 -18.20 -6.20
C THR A 79 2.78 -16.76 -6.44
N PHE A 80 1.95 -15.96 -7.11
CA PHE A 80 2.21 -14.53 -7.30
C PHE A 80 2.43 -13.83 -5.96
N TYR A 81 1.53 -14.02 -4.99
CA TYR A 81 1.63 -13.43 -3.67
C TYR A 81 2.99 -13.73 -3.01
N LYS A 82 3.40 -15.00 -2.97
CA LYS A 82 4.65 -15.40 -2.35
C LYS A 82 5.88 -14.79 -3.03
N VAL A 83 5.89 -14.78 -4.36
CA VAL A 83 6.98 -14.22 -5.16
C VAL A 83 7.04 -12.71 -5.01
N MET A 84 5.90 -12.00 -5.12
CA MET A 84 5.82 -10.55 -4.95
C MET A 84 6.36 -10.10 -3.59
N PHE A 85 5.94 -10.77 -2.53
CA PHE A 85 6.44 -10.46 -1.19
C PHE A 85 7.93 -10.76 -1.05
N LYS A 86 8.39 -11.91 -1.53
CA LYS A 86 9.79 -12.31 -1.47
C LYS A 86 10.70 -11.38 -2.26
N ASP A 87 10.39 -11.15 -3.52
CA ASP A 87 11.31 -10.56 -4.49
C ASP A 87 11.23 -9.03 -4.56
N ILE A 88 10.13 -8.43 -4.10
CA ILE A 88 9.96 -6.98 -4.08
C ILE A 88 9.86 -6.47 -2.65
N LEU A 89 8.80 -6.82 -1.92
CA LEU A 89 8.49 -6.17 -0.66
C LEU A 89 9.53 -6.46 0.42
N ARG A 90 10.00 -7.71 0.55
CA ARG A 90 11.04 -8.06 1.55
C ARG A 90 12.35 -7.34 1.32
N LYS A 91 12.70 -7.04 0.06
CA LYS A 91 13.92 -6.28 -0.25
C LYS A 91 13.79 -4.83 0.24
N ARG A 92 12.62 -4.22 0.07
CA ARG A 92 12.34 -2.87 0.63
C ARG A 92 12.29 -2.88 2.16
N GLU A 93 11.70 -3.91 2.74
CA GLU A 93 11.69 -4.11 4.19
C GLU A 93 13.09 -4.31 4.77
N ALA A 94 13.96 -5.02 4.06
CA ALA A 94 15.37 -5.18 4.45
C ALA A 94 16.15 -3.85 4.43
N GLN A 95 15.75 -2.91 3.58
CA GLN A 95 16.26 -1.53 3.56
C GLN A 95 15.74 -0.68 4.73
N GLY A 96 14.74 -1.17 5.48
CA GLY A 96 14.23 -0.53 6.67
C GLY A 96 12.77 -0.04 6.58
N VAL A 97 12.04 -0.32 5.50
CA VAL A 97 10.61 0.01 5.42
C VAL A 97 9.84 -0.74 6.50
N ASP A 98 9.08 0.00 7.31
CA ASP A 98 8.40 -0.56 8.49
C ASP A 98 7.02 -1.11 8.19
N PHE A 99 6.26 -0.46 7.30
CA PHE A 99 4.92 -0.88 6.93
C PHE A 99 4.53 -0.29 5.57
N TRP A 100 3.34 -0.63 5.07
CA TRP A 100 2.89 -0.29 3.72
C TRP A 100 1.66 0.61 3.77
N TRP A 101 1.60 1.55 2.83
CA TRP A 101 0.40 2.32 2.53
C TRP A 101 -0.25 1.75 1.26
N LEU A 102 -1.35 1.01 1.45
CA LEU A 102 -2.14 0.44 0.35
C LEU A 102 -3.15 1.47 -0.12
N ASP A 103 -2.79 2.16 -1.18
CA ASP A 103 -3.57 3.25 -1.72
C ASP A 103 -4.50 2.77 -2.85
N TRP A 104 -4.83 3.65 -3.74
CA TRP A 104 -5.79 3.55 -4.83
C TRP A 104 -5.60 2.33 -5.76
N GLN A 105 -6.56 2.15 -6.71
CA GLN A 105 -6.54 1.11 -7.75
C GLN A 105 -6.80 -0.33 -7.27
N GLN A 106 -7.44 -0.49 -6.14
CA GLN A 106 -7.90 -1.76 -5.60
C GLN A 106 -9.44 -1.82 -5.61
N HIS A 107 -10.06 -1.24 -6.62
CA HIS A 107 -11.51 -1.03 -6.70
C HIS A 107 -12.27 -2.21 -7.30
N LEU A 108 -11.57 -3.22 -7.77
CA LEU A 108 -12.17 -4.39 -8.38
C LEU A 108 -12.76 -5.34 -7.34
N LEU A 109 -13.64 -6.21 -7.79
CA LEU A 109 -14.13 -7.31 -7.00
C LEU A 109 -13.27 -8.56 -7.26
N SER A 110 -13.09 -9.36 -6.22
CA SER A 110 -12.47 -10.69 -6.34
C SER A 110 -13.13 -11.50 -7.45
N LYS A 111 -12.29 -12.15 -8.26
CA LYS A 111 -12.76 -13.07 -9.32
C LYS A 111 -13.18 -14.42 -8.74
N ASN A 112 -12.63 -14.80 -7.59
CA ASN A 112 -12.80 -16.10 -6.97
C ASN A 112 -13.86 -16.12 -5.87
N VAL A 113 -14.10 -14.96 -5.21
CA VAL A 113 -15.04 -14.86 -4.10
C VAL A 113 -16.08 -13.78 -4.38
N LYS A 114 -17.30 -14.21 -4.68
CA LYS A 114 -18.41 -13.29 -4.99
C LYS A 114 -18.65 -12.28 -3.87
N GLY A 115 -18.58 -11.00 -4.23
CA GLY A 115 -18.86 -9.89 -3.33
C GLY A 115 -17.68 -9.46 -2.44
N LEU A 116 -16.53 -10.13 -2.52
CA LEU A 116 -15.33 -9.70 -1.84
C LEU A 116 -14.66 -8.56 -2.62
N GLY A 117 -14.48 -7.41 -1.99
CA GLY A 117 -13.75 -6.29 -2.55
C GLY A 117 -12.23 -6.52 -2.50
N GLU A 118 -11.53 -6.18 -3.57
CA GLU A 118 -10.07 -6.29 -3.65
C GLU A 118 -9.37 -5.48 -2.55
N THR A 119 -9.83 -4.28 -2.23
CA THR A 119 -9.28 -3.48 -1.12
C THR A 119 -9.29 -4.26 0.20
N PHE A 120 -10.40 -4.94 0.52
CA PHE A 120 -10.49 -5.74 1.73
C PHE A 120 -9.53 -6.94 1.68
N TRP A 121 -9.43 -7.59 0.52
CA TRP A 121 -8.53 -8.73 0.32
C TRP A 121 -7.06 -8.32 0.43
N HIS A 122 -6.65 -7.23 -0.20
CA HIS A 122 -5.29 -6.68 -0.09
C HIS A 122 -4.93 -6.35 1.36
N ASN A 123 -5.82 -5.67 2.08
CA ASN A 123 -5.63 -5.37 3.49
C ASN A 123 -5.43 -6.66 4.30
N HIS A 124 -6.23 -7.70 4.03
CA HIS A 124 -6.13 -8.99 4.69
C HIS A 124 -4.78 -9.65 4.44
N VAL A 125 -4.33 -9.69 3.19
CA VAL A 125 -3.06 -10.32 2.80
C VAL A 125 -1.88 -9.60 3.44
N PHE A 126 -1.76 -8.29 3.27
CA PHE A 126 -0.64 -7.50 3.81
C PHE A 126 -0.58 -7.53 5.33
N TYR A 127 -1.72 -7.39 6.00
CA TYR A 127 -1.77 -7.42 7.45
C TYR A 127 -1.36 -8.79 8.02
N ASN A 128 -1.86 -9.88 7.44
CA ASN A 128 -1.50 -11.22 7.90
C ASN A 128 -0.08 -11.60 7.56
N ASP A 129 0.44 -11.13 6.43
CA ASP A 129 1.83 -11.29 6.09
C ASP A 129 2.75 -10.65 7.15
N MET A 130 2.48 -9.39 7.53
CA MET A 130 3.22 -8.75 8.62
C MET A 130 3.10 -9.52 9.94
N ARG A 131 1.91 -10.02 10.28
CA ARG A 131 1.69 -10.79 11.50
C ARG A 131 2.54 -12.04 11.58
N VAL A 132 2.74 -12.72 10.45
CA VAL A 132 3.55 -13.95 10.35
C VAL A 132 5.04 -13.65 10.30
N ASN A 133 5.44 -12.67 9.52
CA ASN A 133 6.83 -12.41 9.21
C ASN A 133 7.50 -11.41 10.16
N ARG A 134 6.72 -10.69 10.96
CA ARG A 134 7.21 -9.76 11.99
C ARG A 134 6.46 -9.95 13.32
N PRO A 135 6.57 -11.15 13.95
CA PRO A 135 5.81 -11.50 15.14
C PRO A 135 6.20 -10.69 16.39
N ASP A 136 7.33 -10.02 16.36
CA ASP A 136 7.87 -9.14 17.41
C ASP A 136 7.12 -7.81 17.54
N ARG A 137 6.26 -7.48 16.59
CA ARG A 137 5.53 -6.21 16.57
C ARG A 137 4.08 -6.39 16.12
N ARG A 138 3.23 -5.45 16.54
CA ARG A 138 1.84 -5.38 16.06
C ARG A 138 1.83 -5.02 14.58
N PRO A 139 1.12 -5.77 13.72
CA PRO A 139 0.95 -5.41 12.33
C PRO A 139 0.23 -4.07 12.18
N VAL A 140 0.69 -3.27 11.24
CA VAL A 140 0.11 -1.98 10.87
C VAL A 140 0.17 -1.85 9.36
N ILE A 141 -0.94 -1.47 8.75
CA ILE A 141 -1.00 -1.01 7.37
C ILE A 141 -1.77 0.30 7.33
N PHE A 142 -1.42 1.17 6.42
CA PHE A 142 -2.19 2.37 6.12
C PHE A 142 -2.97 2.13 4.84
N HIS A 143 -4.29 2.33 4.84
CA HIS A 143 -5.11 1.90 3.72
C HIS A 143 -6.36 2.75 3.56
N ARG A 144 -6.97 2.64 2.40
CA ARG A 144 -8.28 3.21 2.11
C ARG A 144 -9.39 2.39 2.76
N TRP A 145 -10.63 2.84 2.59
CA TRP A 145 -11.83 2.16 3.06
C TRP A 145 -11.98 0.75 2.45
N GLY A 146 -12.56 -0.16 3.19
CA GLY A 146 -12.88 -1.50 2.73
C GLY A 146 -14.26 -1.96 3.24
N GLY A 147 -15.07 -1.04 3.75
CA GLY A 147 -16.38 -1.32 4.32
C GLY A 147 -16.34 -1.88 5.74
N LEU A 148 -17.46 -2.44 6.19
CA LEU A 148 -17.58 -3.04 7.50
C LEU A 148 -16.57 -4.17 7.69
N GLY A 149 -15.91 -4.18 8.84
CA GLY A 149 -14.86 -5.16 9.14
C GLY A 149 -13.43 -4.67 8.87
N SER A 150 -13.25 -3.56 8.13
CA SER A 150 -11.92 -3.01 7.83
C SER A 150 -11.16 -2.51 9.06
N HIS A 151 -11.84 -2.26 10.19
CA HIS A 151 -11.20 -1.95 11.47
C HIS A 151 -10.20 -3.02 11.95
N ARG A 152 -10.25 -4.23 11.37
CA ARG A 152 -9.27 -5.30 11.63
C ARG A 152 -7.87 -4.96 11.11
N TYR A 153 -7.78 -4.01 10.20
CA TYR A 153 -6.55 -3.64 9.48
C TYR A 153 -6.28 -2.15 9.67
N PRO A 154 -5.75 -1.73 10.82
CA PRO A 154 -5.43 -0.33 11.05
C PRO A 154 -4.21 0.09 10.20
N LEU A 155 -4.16 1.29 9.68
CA LEU A 155 -4.94 2.51 9.85
C LEU A 155 -5.74 2.80 8.57
N GLY A 156 -6.92 3.48 8.68
CA GLY A 156 -7.66 3.96 7.51
C GLY A 156 -7.54 5.46 7.27
N PHE A 157 -7.84 5.92 6.06
CA PHE A 157 -7.98 7.33 5.73
C PHE A 157 -9.05 7.57 4.66
N SER A 158 -9.53 8.81 4.57
CA SER A 158 -10.64 9.17 3.67
C SER A 158 -10.25 9.17 2.19
N GLY A 159 -8.97 9.29 1.88
CA GLY A 159 -8.48 9.41 0.51
C GLY A 159 -8.82 10.75 -0.14
N ASP A 160 -9.01 10.74 -1.45
CA ASP A 160 -9.12 11.90 -2.34
C ASP A 160 -10.42 12.68 -2.12
N SER A 161 -10.56 13.31 -0.99
CA SER A 161 -11.71 14.15 -0.69
C SER A 161 -11.59 15.52 -1.33
N PHE A 162 -12.74 16.10 -1.71
CA PHE A 162 -12.77 17.44 -2.28
C PHE A 162 -12.47 18.53 -1.25
N THR A 163 -11.71 19.55 -1.67
CA THR A 163 -11.39 20.74 -0.89
C THR A 163 -12.61 21.65 -0.82
N THR A 164 -13.59 21.32 0.02
CA THR A 164 -14.83 22.09 0.19
C THR A 164 -15.24 22.16 1.66
N PHE A 165 -16.01 23.21 2.01
CA PHE A 165 -16.64 23.31 3.32
C PHE A 165 -17.66 22.18 3.59
N GLY A 166 -18.28 21.65 2.54
CA GLY A 166 -19.18 20.48 2.65
C GLY A 166 -18.41 19.24 3.10
N THR A 167 -17.26 18.97 2.51
CA THR A 167 -16.37 17.88 2.93
C THR A 167 -15.89 18.10 4.37
N LEU A 168 -15.45 19.31 4.72
CA LEU A 168 -15.00 19.63 6.07
C LEU A 168 -16.09 19.40 7.12
N ALA A 169 -17.34 19.78 6.82
CA ALA A 169 -18.48 19.56 7.72
C ALA A 169 -18.84 18.06 7.86
N PHE A 170 -18.67 17.28 6.79
CA PHE A 170 -18.98 15.86 6.76
C PHE A 170 -17.96 15.01 7.55
N GLN A 171 -16.66 15.31 7.44
CA GLN A 171 -15.61 14.49 7.99
C GLN A 171 -15.70 14.22 9.51
N PRO A 172 -16.00 15.20 10.38
CA PRO A 172 -16.19 14.93 11.80
C PRO A 172 -17.36 13.98 12.09
N CYS A 173 -18.48 14.16 11.39
CA CYS A 173 -19.64 13.29 11.52
C CYS A 173 -19.32 11.86 11.05
N PHE A 174 -18.65 11.72 9.91
CA PHE A 174 -18.21 10.44 9.40
C PHE A 174 -17.26 9.72 10.38
N THR A 175 -16.26 10.42 10.90
CA THR A 175 -15.28 9.87 11.85
C THR A 175 -15.95 9.40 13.15
N ALA A 176 -16.87 10.21 13.70
CA ALA A 176 -17.63 9.85 14.88
C ALA A 176 -18.51 8.61 14.63
N THR A 177 -19.13 8.52 13.46
CA THR A 177 -19.96 7.37 13.07
C THR A 177 -19.12 6.12 12.83
N ALA A 178 -17.95 6.23 12.24
CA ALA A 178 -17.03 5.13 12.00
C ALA A 178 -16.57 4.47 13.33
N SER A 179 -16.43 5.25 14.39
CA SER A 179 -16.08 4.73 15.72
C SER A 179 -17.13 3.78 16.31
N ASN A 180 -18.39 3.91 15.92
CA ASN A 180 -19.48 3.00 16.34
C ASN A 180 -19.31 1.58 15.76
N VAL A 181 -18.52 1.43 14.70
CA VAL A 181 -18.17 0.12 14.10
C VAL A 181 -16.71 -0.24 14.35
N CYS A 182 -16.16 0.26 15.44
CA CYS A 182 -14.80 -0.01 15.92
C CYS A 182 -13.67 0.55 15.05
N PHE A 183 -13.94 1.47 14.11
CA PHE A 183 -12.91 2.09 13.29
C PHE A 183 -12.30 3.28 14.04
N GLY A 184 -11.38 3.00 14.99
CA GLY A 184 -10.82 3.99 15.91
C GLY A 184 -9.54 4.69 15.42
N TYR A 185 -8.87 4.11 14.41
CA TYR A 185 -7.66 4.68 13.81
C TYR A 185 -7.97 5.15 12.40
N TRP A 186 -8.22 6.43 12.27
CA TRP A 186 -8.68 7.06 11.03
C TRP A 186 -8.07 8.44 10.86
N GLY A 187 -7.75 8.80 9.62
CA GLY A 187 -7.25 10.11 9.25
C GLY A 187 -7.93 10.68 8.01
N HIS A 188 -7.56 11.89 7.69
CA HIS A 188 -8.01 12.62 6.52
C HIS A 188 -6.84 13.33 5.88
N ASP A 189 -6.91 13.56 4.57
CA ASP A 189 -6.03 14.50 3.90
C ASP A 189 -6.45 15.91 4.31
N LEU A 190 -5.64 16.54 5.16
CA LEU A 190 -5.95 17.83 5.75
C LEU A 190 -5.99 18.93 4.68
N GLY A 191 -7.14 19.58 4.56
CA GLY A 191 -7.38 20.58 3.52
C GLY A 191 -8.02 20.02 2.26
N GLY A 192 -8.23 18.69 2.19
CA GLY A 192 -8.71 17.97 1.01
C GLY A 192 -7.59 17.66 0.02
N HIS A 193 -7.90 16.89 -0.99
CA HIS A 193 -6.94 16.45 -2.01
C HIS A 193 -7.32 16.99 -3.40
N GLN A 194 -8.60 16.92 -3.76
CA GLN A 194 -9.08 17.34 -5.07
C GLN A 194 -9.70 18.73 -5.02
N GLN A 195 -9.39 19.53 -6.02
CA GLN A 195 -10.01 20.85 -6.22
C GLN A 195 -11.01 20.79 -7.38
N PHE A 196 -12.15 21.47 -7.23
CA PHE A 196 -12.97 21.80 -8.39
C PHE A 196 -12.26 22.91 -9.17
N LEU A 197 -11.88 22.61 -10.40
CA LEU A 197 -11.40 23.60 -11.36
C LEU A 197 -12.58 24.37 -11.94
#